data_4a89a5875f1e0a402ff42de17ef82b3f
#
_entry.id   4a89a5875f1e0a402ff42de17ef82b3f
#
_cell.length_a   1.000
_cell.length_b   1.000
_cell.length_c   1.000
_cell.angle_alpha   90.00
_cell.angle_beta   90.00
_cell.angle_gamma   90.00
#
_symmetry.space_group_name_H-M   'P 1'
#
loop_
_entity.id
_entity.type
_entity.pdbx_description
1 polymer ?
#
loop_
_entity_poly.entity_id
_entity_poly.type
_entity_poly.pdbx_seq_one_letter_code
_entity_poly.pdbx_strand_id
1 'polypeptide(L)'
;MLQPPREPASRPLSIRTTGTTATQGDKTGETWKMNVTAENCWEDLILTLDGGGIRGYSSLLIIQQLMHEIAECERRIQEQEGPVPGTERREFKEDELLPCHYFDYMYGTSTGGLISVMLARLRMTVPQCLEIYRKVGNELFGHRRNILPLATKYDHKPLEKAVQDIVRQYCKEHGKCTGDDWYPWSSEEDSEQVPMETSGVGSLRSATTWGSGAPATNFKPVERICQSICLTAIHSGQIDEAYLLRSYNHQYDPDIAPAWVTPYNTGADKMKIWQVTRATSAAPFYFEMLTAEFANGVKKNFKDGGIRENNPSYAAYSEHASLKGDDKEPALLLSIGTGRPDTSNDGFATAWPGPLGKVKALQKWSEKLAVFKNLLIKYTEGEDRHKMMRTIAKGEHRWYKRLNVDKGLEGLPLDHWVKGKWMNPQTNETKVVNGGKTLTIMETVTRAYLERVTIASPGNLTEYQPPKIVLKQVAERLVRHRRLREATKGEDLTRWQTHMGQWLTGELKPEDAKFERVAPKSRKGSRAFLSSSRPMTPTGK
;
A
#
# COMPACT_ATOMS: atom_id res chain seq x y z
N MET A 1 33.70 14.13 -18.03
CA MET A 1 32.77 15.24 -17.87
C MET A 1 31.40 14.60 -17.61
N LEU A 2 30.98 14.57 -16.36
CA LEU A 2 29.66 14.05 -15.97
C LEU A 2 28.62 15.12 -16.28
N GLN A 3 27.62 14.78 -17.06
CA GLN A 3 26.48 15.67 -17.32
C GLN A 3 25.72 15.87 -15.98
N PRO A 4 25.24 17.08 -15.69
CA PRO A 4 24.40 17.31 -14.51
C PRO A 4 23.06 16.53 -14.64
N PRO A 5 22.46 16.13 -13.51
CA PRO A 5 21.19 15.44 -13.51
C PRO A 5 20.13 16.33 -14.20
N ARG A 6 19.38 15.73 -15.12
CA ARG A 6 18.24 16.42 -15.77
C ARG A 6 17.22 16.79 -14.71
N GLU A 7 16.93 18.06 -14.58
CA GLU A 7 15.75 18.52 -13.83
C GLU A 7 14.49 17.87 -14.44
N PRO A 8 13.52 17.47 -13.62
CA PRO A 8 12.27 16.96 -14.14
C PRO A 8 11.62 18.06 -15.00
N ALA A 9 11.34 17.72 -16.25
CA ALA A 9 10.71 18.63 -17.19
C ALA A 9 9.44 19.22 -16.56
N SER A 10 9.41 20.53 -16.42
CA SER A 10 8.23 21.26 -16.00
C SER A 10 7.11 21.01 -17.00
N ARG A 11 5.95 20.58 -16.49
CA ARG A 11 4.73 20.38 -17.29
C ARG A 11 4.48 21.60 -18.18
N PRO A 12 4.36 21.48 -19.50
CA PRO A 12 3.93 22.61 -20.31
C PRO A 12 2.54 23.03 -19.87
N LEU A 13 2.37 24.29 -19.48
CA LEU A 13 1.08 24.89 -19.19
C LEU A 13 0.27 24.92 -20.49
N SER A 14 -0.44 23.85 -20.79
CA SER A 14 -1.43 23.88 -21.87
C SER A 14 -2.61 24.72 -21.36
N ILE A 15 -2.73 25.92 -21.88
CA ILE A 15 -3.91 26.77 -21.70
C ILE A 15 -5.03 26.11 -22.51
N ARG A 16 -5.79 25.24 -21.86
CA ARG A 16 -7.06 24.75 -22.40
C ARG A 16 -8.14 25.79 -22.14
N THR A 17 -8.49 26.56 -23.14
CA THR A 17 -9.77 27.26 -23.24
C THR A 17 -10.85 26.26 -23.59
N THR A 18 -11.34 25.47 -22.63
CA THR A 18 -12.65 24.88 -22.71
C THR A 18 -13.59 25.73 -21.88
N GLY A 19 -14.46 26.46 -22.55
CA GLY A 19 -15.52 27.25 -21.93
C GLY A 19 -16.53 26.35 -21.25
N THR A 20 -16.24 26.00 -20.02
CA THR A 20 -17.24 25.72 -19.01
C THR A 20 -17.03 26.79 -17.96
N THR A 21 -18.02 27.64 -17.80
CA THR A 21 -18.13 28.59 -16.69
C THR A 21 -17.94 27.82 -15.39
N ALA A 22 -16.68 27.67 -14.96
CA ALA A 22 -16.36 27.27 -13.62
C ALA A 22 -16.94 28.38 -12.74
N THR A 23 -18.11 28.13 -12.20
CA THR A 23 -18.65 28.90 -11.10
C THR A 23 -17.55 29.08 -10.07
N GLN A 24 -17.33 30.28 -9.68
CA GLN A 24 -16.33 30.79 -8.74
C GLN A 24 -16.57 30.18 -7.34
N GLY A 25 -16.59 28.81 -7.19
CA GLY A 25 -17.43 28.42 -6.14
C GLY A 25 -17.11 27.26 -5.25
N ASP A 26 -16.42 26.23 -5.57
CA ASP A 26 -16.25 25.18 -4.56
C ASP A 26 -14.80 24.89 -4.20
N LYS A 27 -14.24 25.81 -3.40
CA LYS A 27 -12.92 25.58 -2.76
C LYS A 27 -13.03 24.67 -1.52
N THR A 28 -14.24 24.19 -1.18
CA THR A 28 -14.48 23.42 0.04
C THR A 28 -14.53 21.90 -0.21
N GLY A 29 -14.66 21.45 -1.46
CA GLY A 29 -14.79 20.04 -1.81
C GLY A 29 -16.20 19.47 -1.60
N GLU A 30 -17.20 20.31 -1.29
CA GLU A 30 -18.57 19.85 -1.07
C GLU A 30 -19.22 19.34 -2.37
N THR A 31 -19.06 20.08 -3.47
CA THR A 31 -19.54 19.64 -4.78
C THR A 31 -18.81 18.40 -5.26
N TRP A 32 -17.49 18.31 -5.04
CA TRP A 32 -16.69 17.15 -5.43
C TRP A 32 -17.19 15.85 -4.79
N LYS A 33 -17.50 15.85 -3.49
CA LYS A 33 -17.95 14.63 -2.78
C LYS A 33 -19.30 14.11 -3.30
N MET A 34 -20.16 15.00 -3.82
CA MET A 34 -21.50 14.69 -4.31
C MET A 34 -21.55 14.33 -5.79
N ASN A 35 -20.57 14.78 -6.59
CA ASN A 35 -20.58 14.61 -8.03
C ASN A 35 -20.10 13.20 -8.44
N VAL A 36 -20.98 12.19 -8.19
CA VAL A 36 -20.79 10.80 -8.63
C VAL A 36 -21.99 10.41 -9.50
N THR A 37 -21.72 10.00 -10.72
CA THR A 37 -22.71 9.62 -11.74
C THR A 37 -22.42 8.20 -12.25
N ALA A 38 -23.35 7.60 -12.97
CA ALA A 38 -23.14 6.30 -13.61
C ALA A 38 -21.93 6.29 -14.56
N GLU A 39 -21.64 7.44 -15.20
CA GLU A 39 -20.52 7.58 -16.13
C GLU A 39 -19.17 7.59 -15.44
N ASN A 40 -19.07 8.19 -14.23
CA ASN A 40 -17.81 8.36 -13.51
C ASN A 40 -17.66 7.47 -12.27
N CYS A 41 -18.65 6.66 -11.91
CA CYS A 41 -18.58 5.82 -10.70
C CYS A 41 -17.47 4.77 -10.75
N TRP A 42 -16.95 4.45 -11.95
CA TRP A 42 -15.85 3.52 -12.17
C TRP A 42 -14.48 4.20 -12.33
N GLU A 43 -14.38 5.52 -12.15
CA GLU A 43 -13.09 6.19 -12.05
C GLU A 43 -12.33 5.69 -10.82
N ASP A 44 -10.98 5.67 -10.93
CA ASP A 44 -10.13 5.02 -9.96
C ASP A 44 -10.12 5.71 -8.58
N LEU A 45 -10.25 4.90 -7.54
CA LEU A 45 -10.16 5.28 -6.14
C LEU A 45 -8.85 4.72 -5.59
N ILE A 46 -7.90 5.60 -5.28
CA ILE A 46 -6.52 5.26 -4.96
C ILE A 46 -6.21 5.61 -3.51
N LEU A 47 -5.64 4.66 -2.75
CA LEU A 47 -5.09 4.87 -1.42
C LEU A 47 -3.57 4.76 -1.48
N THR A 48 -2.86 5.73 -0.88
CA THR A 48 -1.40 5.67 -0.76
C THR A 48 -0.97 5.79 0.70
N LEU A 49 0.00 4.95 1.11
CA LEU A 49 0.43 4.79 2.48
C LEU A 49 1.95 4.99 2.59
N ASP A 50 2.34 5.99 3.38
CA ASP A 50 3.75 6.32 3.58
C ASP A 50 4.50 5.26 4.38
N GLY A 51 5.82 5.22 4.21
CA GLY A 51 6.74 4.51 5.09
C GLY A 51 6.91 5.23 6.43
N GLY A 52 7.26 4.48 7.47
CA GLY A 52 7.44 5.10 8.79
C GLY A 52 7.66 4.13 9.95
N GLY A 53 8.01 2.87 9.69
CA GLY A 53 8.26 1.86 10.72
C GLY A 53 7.05 1.70 11.66
N ILE A 54 7.28 1.74 12.98
CA ILE A 54 6.20 1.56 13.96
C ILE A 54 5.10 2.63 13.87
N ARG A 55 5.42 3.82 13.32
CA ARG A 55 4.45 4.91 13.18
C ARG A 55 3.31 4.61 12.19
N GLY A 56 3.44 3.56 11.36
CA GLY A 56 2.35 3.04 10.52
C GLY A 56 1.11 2.61 11.32
N TYR A 57 1.25 2.37 12.64
CA TYR A 57 0.11 2.19 13.52
C TYR A 57 -0.84 3.40 13.52
N SER A 58 -0.29 4.62 13.48
CA SER A 58 -1.08 5.84 13.33
C SER A 58 -1.84 5.90 12.00
N SER A 59 -1.22 5.44 10.90
CA SER A 59 -1.91 5.36 9.60
C SER A 59 -3.10 4.41 9.65
N LEU A 60 -2.99 3.27 10.34
CA LEU A 60 -4.11 2.35 10.57
C LEU A 60 -5.22 2.98 11.42
N LEU A 61 -4.89 3.80 12.42
CA LEU A 61 -5.89 4.52 13.21
C LEU A 61 -6.63 5.57 12.37
N ILE A 62 -5.96 6.23 11.43
CA ILE A 62 -6.61 7.15 10.47
C ILE A 62 -7.57 6.36 9.57
N ILE A 63 -7.17 5.20 9.07
CA ILE A 63 -8.03 4.34 8.26
C ILE A 63 -9.21 3.80 9.10
N GLN A 64 -8.99 3.47 10.37
CA GLN A 64 -10.07 3.06 11.28
C GLN A 64 -11.13 4.16 11.40
N GLN A 65 -10.72 5.41 11.61
CA GLN A 65 -11.65 6.54 11.65
C GLN A 65 -12.36 6.74 10.30
N LEU A 66 -11.65 6.53 9.17
CA LEU A 66 -12.29 6.58 7.85
C LEU A 66 -13.37 5.49 7.71
N MET A 67 -13.12 4.26 8.17
CA MET A 67 -14.12 3.18 8.13
C MET A 67 -15.33 3.48 9.04
N HIS A 68 -15.11 4.16 10.16
CA HIS A 68 -16.19 4.69 11.00
C HIS A 68 -17.06 5.69 10.22
N GLU A 69 -16.47 6.70 9.59
CA GLU A 69 -17.19 7.71 8.79
C GLU A 69 -17.88 7.08 7.57
N ILE A 70 -17.30 6.03 6.97
CA ILE A 70 -17.92 5.24 5.90
C ILE A 70 -19.17 4.52 6.43
N ALA A 71 -19.08 3.83 7.56
CA ALA A 71 -20.21 3.12 8.14
C ALA A 71 -21.37 4.07 8.49
N GLU A 72 -21.06 5.23 9.08
CA GLU A 72 -22.04 6.28 9.36
C GLU A 72 -22.69 6.80 8.06
N CYS A 73 -21.88 7.02 7.03
CA CYS A 73 -22.37 7.51 5.74
C CYS A 73 -23.25 6.46 5.03
N GLU A 74 -22.89 5.18 5.06
CA GLU A 74 -23.68 4.08 4.50
C GLU A 74 -25.05 3.98 5.18
N ARG A 75 -25.09 4.02 6.52
CA ARG A 75 -26.33 4.01 7.29
C ARG A 75 -27.20 5.21 6.95
N ARG A 76 -26.63 6.41 6.98
CA ARG A 76 -27.34 7.65 6.68
C ARG A 76 -27.94 7.67 5.27
N ILE A 77 -27.15 7.29 4.25
CA ILE A 77 -27.64 7.28 2.86
C ILE A 77 -28.69 6.17 2.68
N GLN A 78 -28.51 5.01 3.30
CA GLN A 78 -29.51 3.94 3.25
C GLN A 78 -30.83 4.32 3.94
N GLU A 79 -30.78 5.16 4.99
CA GLU A 79 -31.98 5.70 5.64
C GLU A 79 -32.69 6.75 4.77
N GLN A 80 -31.94 7.60 4.11
CA GLN A 80 -32.46 8.71 3.30
C GLN A 80 -32.94 8.28 1.91
N GLU A 81 -32.18 7.42 1.24
CA GLU A 81 -32.37 7.04 -0.16
C GLU A 81 -32.87 5.58 -0.32
N GLY A 82 -32.92 4.81 0.77
CA GLY A 82 -33.21 3.38 0.74
C GLY A 82 -31.98 2.51 0.45
N PRO A 83 -32.15 1.17 0.42
CA PRO A 83 -31.10 0.27 -0.03
C PRO A 83 -30.81 0.49 -1.53
N VAL A 84 -29.66 0.02 -2.00
CA VAL A 84 -29.33 0.06 -3.43
C VAL A 84 -30.39 -0.73 -4.20
N PRO A 85 -30.91 -0.24 -5.35
CA PRO A 85 -31.92 -0.94 -6.12
C PRO A 85 -31.55 -2.41 -6.40
N GLY A 86 -32.47 -3.32 -6.13
CA GLY A 86 -32.25 -4.76 -6.29
C GLY A 86 -31.45 -5.43 -5.15
N THR A 87 -31.21 -4.72 -4.05
CA THR A 87 -30.55 -5.30 -2.86
C THR A 87 -31.42 -5.16 -1.62
N GLU A 88 -31.15 -6.00 -0.62
CA GLU A 88 -31.75 -5.89 0.69
C GLU A 88 -31.09 -4.80 1.54
N ARG A 89 -31.79 -4.37 2.59
CA ARG A 89 -31.21 -3.49 3.61
C ARG A 89 -30.08 -4.21 4.33
N ARG A 90 -28.95 -3.52 4.49
CA ARG A 90 -27.74 -4.06 5.13
C ARG A 90 -27.44 -3.37 6.45
N GLU A 91 -26.83 -4.12 7.35
CA GLU A 91 -26.19 -3.57 8.52
C GLU A 91 -24.74 -3.21 8.20
N PHE A 92 -24.33 -1.98 8.52
CA PHE A 92 -22.97 -1.51 8.31
C PHE A 92 -22.28 -1.27 9.65
N LYS A 93 -21.40 -2.21 10.04
CA LYS A 93 -20.58 -2.12 11.24
C LYS A 93 -19.16 -1.75 10.84
N GLU A 94 -18.60 -0.72 11.47
CA GLU A 94 -17.29 -0.16 11.11
C GLU A 94 -16.13 -1.15 11.22
N ASP A 95 -16.20 -2.07 12.18
CA ASP A 95 -15.19 -3.09 12.47
C ASP A 95 -15.28 -4.32 11.55
N GLU A 96 -16.37 -4.47 10.82
CA GLU A 96 -16.58 -5.54 9.85
C GLU A 96 -16.32 -5.10 8.40
N LEU A 97 -16.34 -3.78 8.12
CA LEU A 97 -16.14 -3.26 6.77
C LEU A 97 -14.71 -3.48 6.24
N LEU A 98 -14.61 -3.71 4.94
CA LEU A 98 -13.34 -3.95 4.25
C LEU A 98 -12.91 -2.74 3.43
N PRO A 99 -11.73 -2.16 3.69
CA PRO A 99 -11.20 -1.06 2.87
C PRO A 99 -11.07 -1.39 1.39
N CYS A 100 -10.82 -2.67 1.04
CA CYS A 100 -10.70 -3.11 -0.34
C CYS A 100 -11.99 -2.98 -1.16
N HIS A 101 -13.15 -2.80 -0.53
CA HIS A 101 -14.41 -2.54 -1.24
C HIS A 101 -14.62 -1.07 -1.60
N TYR A 102 -13.75 -0.19 -1.10
CA TYR A 102 -13.84 1.26 -1.28
C TYR A 102 -12.68 1.83 -2.10
N PHE A 103 -11.57 1.10 -2.26
CA PHE A 103 -10.41 1.52 -3.03
C PHE A 103 -10.05 0.51 -4.11
N ASP A 104 -9.73 0.98 -5.31
CA ASP A 104 -9.35 0.16 -6.45
C ASP A 104 -7.86 -0.18 -6.43
N TYR A 105 -7.03 0.78 -5.99
CA TYR A 105 -5.58 0.65 -5.91
C TYR A 105 -5.07 1.04 -4.54
N MET A 106 -4.10 0.28 -4.03
CA MET A 106 -3.38 0.65 -2.82
C MET A 106 -1.88 0.64 -3.08
N TYR A 107 -1.25 1.78 -2.85
CA TYR A 107 0.20 1.94 -2.96
C TYR A 107 0.80 2.08 -1.57
N GLY A 108 1.94 1.44 -1.34
CA GLY A 108 2.56 1.49 -0.03
C GLY A 108 4.08 1.42 -0.06
N THR A 109 4.69 2.13 0.87
CA THR A 109 6.14 2.11 1.11
C THR A 109 6.43 1.53 2.48
N SER A 110 7.37 0.58 2.58
CA SER A 110 7.81 0.04 3.88
C SER A 110 6.63 -0.46 4.72
N THR A 111 6.39 0.10 5.90
CA THR A 111 5.23 -0.23 6.73
C THR A 111 3.90 0.03 6.02
N GLY A 112 3.80 1.08 5.20
CA GLY A 112 2.63 1.33 4.36
C GLY A 112 2.39 0.20 3.35
N GLY A 113 3.48 -0.42 2.85
CA GLY A 113 3.41 -1.60 2.01
C GLY A 113 2.84 -2.82 2.73
N LEU A 114 3.26 -3.07 3.97
CA LEU A 114 2.69 -4.14 4.80
C LEU A 114 1.19 -3.92 5.03
N ILE A 115 0.79 -2.69 5.33
CA ILE A 115 -0.61 -2.32 5.53
C ILE A 115 -1.41 -2.53 4.24
N SER A 116 -0.89 -2.12 3.07
CA SER A 116 -1.54 -2.32 1.77
C SER A 116 -1.76 -3.81 1.47
N VAL A 117 -0.77 -4.67 1.78
CA VAL A 117 -0.92 -6.13 1.63
C VAL A 117 -2.04 -6.67 2.50
N MET A 118 -2.12 -6.28 3.77
CA MET A 118 -3.17 -6.72 4.68
C MET A 118 -4.55 -6.26 4.22
N LEU A 119 -4.71 -4.98 3.87
CA LEU A 119 -6.01 -4.39 3.53
C LEU A 119 -6.52 -4.84 2.16
N ALA A 120 -5.67 -4.84 1.14
CA ALA A 120 -6.07 -5.10 -0.23
C ALA A 120 -5.86 -6.55 -0.66
N ARG A 121 -4.66 -7.11 -0.43
CA ARG A 121 -4.32 -8.46 -0.91
C ARG A 121 -4.98 -9.55 -0.06
N LEU A 122 -4.95 -9.39 1.25
CA LEU A 122 -5.53 -10.34 2.19
C LEU A 122 -6.96 -10.00 2.59
N ARG A 123 -7.49 -8.86 2.14
CA ARG A 123 -8.87 -8.39 2.39
C ARG A 123 -9.24 -8.45 3.86
N MET A 124 -8.39 -7.85 4.68
CA MET A 124 -8.55 -7.81 6.13
C MET A 124 -9.31 -6.57 6.59
N THR A 125 -10.01 -6.69 7.71
CA THR A 125 -10.59 -5.53 8.39
C THR A 125 -9.51 -4.73 9.10
N VAL A 126 -9.78 -3.46 9.40
CA VAL A 126 -8.80 -2.60 10.10
C VAL A 126 -8.51 -3.09 11.52
N PRO A 127 -9.50 -3.53 12.32
CA PRO A 127 -9.22 -4.14 13.63
C PRO A 127 -8.27 -5.33 13.57
N GLN A 128 -8.43 -6.23 12.58
CA GLN A 128 -7.50 -7.34 12.36
C GLN A 128 -6.08 -6.84 12.06
N CYS A 129 -5.95 -5.82 11.22
CA CYS A 129 -4.65 -5.22 10.90
C CYS A 129 -4.00 -4.58 12.15
N LEU A 130 -4.76 -3.87 12.97
CA LEU A 130 -4.27 -3.27 14.22
C LEU A 130 -3.79 -4.33 15.22
N GLU A 131 -4.51 -5.45 15.35
CA GLU A 131 -4.10 -6.56 16.20
C GLU A 131 -2.78 -7.18 15.74
N ILE A 132 -2.68 -7.48 14.45
CA ILE A 132 -1.46 -8.02 13.86
C ILE A 132 -0.31 -7.04 14.02
N TYR A 133 -0.54 -5.75 13.80
CA TYR A 133 0.50 -4.73 13.90
C TYR A 133 1.08 -4.67 15.32
N ARG A 134 0.25 -4.79 16.36
CA ARG A 134 0.69 -4.89 17.75
C ARG A 134 1.51 -6.15 18.01
N LYS A 135 1.07 -7.30 17.49
CA LYS A 135 1.77 -8.59 17.64
C LYS A 135 3.13 -8.55 16.94
N VAL A 136 3.14 -8.18 15.67
CA VAL A 136 4.36 -8.10 14.84
C VAL A 136 5.32 -7.04 15.37
N GLY A 137 4.84 -5.90 15.82
CA GLY A 137 5.66 -4.86 16.46
C GLY A 137 6.45 -5.38 17.66
N ASN A 138 5.84 -6.24 18.46
CA ASN A 138 6.51 -6.87 19.60
C ASN A 138 7.59 -7.88 19.16
N GLU A 139 7.31 -8.67 18.15
CA GLU A 139 8.26 -9.66 17.62
C GLU A 139 9.45 -8.99 16.91
N LEU A 140 9.22 -7.91 16.17
CA LEU A 140 10.24 -7.22 15.38
C LEU A 140 11.13 -6.30 16.22
N PHE A 141 10.53 -5.48 17.08
CA PHE A 141 11.22 -4.41 17.79
C PHE A 141 11.47 -4.73 19.27
N GLY A 142 10.91 -5.83 19.76
CA GLY A 142 11.12 -6.29 21.13
C GLY A 142 12.53 -6.79 21.43
N HIS A 143 13.25 -7.27 20.42
CA HIS A 143 14.57 -7.90 20.58
C HIS A 143 15.60 -7.37 19.58
N ARG A 144 16.58 -6.61 20.06
CA ARG A 144 17.71 -6.17 19.24
C ARG A 144 18.70 -7.32 19.06
N ARG A 145 19.10 -7.59 17.81
CA ARG A 145 20.11 -8.59 17.45
C ARG A 145 21.53 -8.11 17.79
N ASN A 146 21.86 -6.87 17.45
CA ASN A 146 23.20 -6.33 17.54
C ASN A 146 23.25 -4.96 18.22
N ILE A 147 24.28 -4.79 19.05
CA ILE A 147 24.64 -3.52 19.67
C ILE A 147 25.75 -2.82 18.86
N LEU A 148 26.40 -3.56 17.95
CA LEU A 148 27.51 -3.04 17.13
C LEU A 148 26.98 -2.03 16.09
N PRO A 149 27.63 -0.88 15.96
CA PRO A 149 27.12 0.25 15.18
C PRO A 149 26.96 0.02 13.67
N LEU A 150 27.54 -1.05 13.07
CA LEU A 150 27.49 -1.36 11.63
C LEU A 150 26.70 -2.60 11.28
N ALA A 151 26.37 -3.41 12.28
CA ALA A 151 25.57 -4.59 12.04
C ALA A 151 24.09 -4.18 11.98
N THR A 152 23.29 -4.90 11.19
CA THR A 152 21.86 -4.71 11.15
C THR A 152 21.26 -4.88 12.54
N LYS A 153 20.40 -3.93 12.92
CA LYS A 153 19.87 -3.80 14.28
C LYS A 153 18.94 -4.96 14.63
N TYR A 154 18.20 -5.47 13.65
CA TYR A 154 17.21 -6.52 13.81
C TYR A 154 17.46 -7.69 12.87
N ASP A 155 17.02 -8.87 13.28
CA ASP A 155 16.94 -10.04 12.39
C ASP A 155 15.70 -9.89 11.49
N HIS A 156 15.85 -10.24 10.22
CA HIS A 156 14.77 -10.19 9.24
C HIS A 156 13.84 -11.40 9.30
N LYS A 157 14.33 -12.54 9.81
CA LYS A 157 13.57 -13.81 9.87
C LYS A 157 12.24 -13.72 10.63
N PRO A 158 12.14 -13.01 11.78
CA PRO A 158 10.86 -12.82 12.44
C PRO A 158 9.81 -12.13 11.56
N LEU A 159 10.21 -11.12 10.76
CA LEU A 159 9.31 -10.46 9.82
C LEU A 159 8.84 -11.42 8.74
N GLU A 160 9.73 -12.17 8.13
CA GLU A 160 9.41 -13.16 7.10
C GLU A 160 8.41 -14.19 7.62
N LYS A 161 8.70 -14.75 8.80
CA LYS A 161 7.82 -15.72 9.46
C LYS A 161 6.45 -15.11 9.79
N ALA A 162 6.43 -13.89 10.36
CA ALA A 162 5.20 -13.21 10.69
C ALA A 162 4.32 -13.00 9.44
N VAL A 163 4.90 -12.55 8.32
CA VAL A 163 4.17 -12.37 7.06
C VAL A 163 3.65 -13.70 6.53
N GLN A 164 4.46 -14.76 6.55
CA GLN A 164 4.03 -16.09 6.12
C GLN A 164 2.87 -16.62 6.98
N ASP A 165 2.93 -16.43 8.31
CA ASP A 165 1.86 -16.84 9.21
C ASP A 165 0.57 -16.04 8.97
N ILE A 166 0.68 -14.73 8.70
CA ILE A 166 -0.46 -13.88 8.30
C ILE A 166 -1.07 -14.39 6.98
N VAL A 167 -0.25 -14.68 5.98
CA VAL A 167 -0.72 -15.22 4.70
C VAL A 167 -1.44 -16.55 4.89
N ARG A 168 -0.89 -17.47 5.68
CA ARG A 168 -1.55 -18.77 5.99
C ARG A 168 -2.92 -18.57 6.64
N GLN A 169 -3.02 -17.61 7.55
CA GLN A 169 -4.24 -17.37 8.31
C GLN A 169 -5.31 -16.66 7.48
N TYR A 170 -4.92 -15.68 6.66
CA TYR A 170 -5.86 -14.77 5.99
C TYR A 170 -5.94 -14.95 4.47
N CYS A 171 -5.17 -15.87 3.89
CA CYS A 171 -5.28 -16.16 2.46
C CYS A 171 -6.70 -16.62 2.11
N LYS A 172 -7.31 -15.97 1.13
CA LYS A 172 -8.65 -16.29 0.64
C LYS A 172 -8.61 -17.10 -0.66
N GLU A 173 -7.44 -17.36 -1.23
CA GLU A 173 -7.28 -18.04 -2.51
C GLU A 173 -7.03 -19.55 -2.40
N HIS A 174 -6.54 -20.01 -1.24
CA HIS A 174 -6.23 -21.42 -1.01
C HIS A 174 -6.86 -21.93 0.29
N GLY A 175 -7.45 -23.07 0.27
CA GLY A 175 -7.98 -23.74 1.47
C GLY A 175 -6.89 -24.11 2.49
N LYS A 176 -5.67 -24.40 2.02
CA LYS A 176 -4.46 -24.65 2.84
C LYS A 176 -3.29 -23.93 2.20
N CYS A 177 -3.06 -22.70 2.58
CA CYS A 177 -1.91 -21.92 2.11
C CYS A 177 -0.70 -22.16 2.99
N THR A 178 0.44 -22.55 2.41
CA THR A 178 1.70 -22.72 3.15
C THR A 178 2.41 -21.37 3.38
N GLY A 179 2.04 -20.35 2.63
CA GLY A 179 2.62 -19.02 2.68
C GLY A 179 3.93 -18.87 1.91
N ASP A 180 4.50 -19.98 1.43
CA ASP A 180 5.81 -20.00 0.75
C ASP A 180 5.73 -20.29 -0.73
N ASP A 181 4.83 -21.17 -1.15
CA ASP A 181 4.68 -21.74 -2.48
C ASP A 181 3.69 -20.99 -3.37
N TRP A 182 3.27 -19.82 -2.93
CA TRP A 182 2.22 -19.07 -3.56
C TRP A 182 2.66 -17.68 -4.01
N TYR A 183 2.30 -17.31 -5.23
CA TYR A 183 2.60 -16.01 -5.84
C TYR A 183 1.39 -15.09 -5.72
N PRO A 184 1.48 -14.03 -4.92
CA PRO A 184 0.34 -13.17 -4.62
C PRO A 184 -0.13 -12.32 -5.78
N TRP A 185 0.76 -12.07 -6.73
CA TRP A 185 0.55 -11.05 -7.73
C TRP A 185 0.13 -11.60 -9.09
N SER A 186 0.36 -12.89 -9.33
CA SER A 186 0.00 -13.54 -10.58
C SER A 186 -0.52 -14.95 -10.33
N SER A 187 -1.47 -15.41 -11.14
CA SER A 187 -1.79 -16.83 -11.21
C SER A 187 -0.66 -17.59 -11.91
N GLU A 188 -0.53 -18.89 -11.65
CA GLU A 188 0.42 -19.74 -12.37
C GLU A 188 0.18 -19.71 -13.89
N GLU A 189 -1.06 -19.46 -14.33
CA GLU A 189 -1.46 -19.36 -15.73
C GLU A 189 -0.96 -18.08 -16.42
N ASP A 190 -0.74 -17.00 -15.70
CA ASP A 190 -0.03 -15.81 -16.22
C ASP A 190 1.45 -16.08 -16.52
N SER A 191 1.95 -17.29 -16.16
CA SER A 191 3.35 -17.67 -16.29
C SER A 191 3.71 -18.23 -17.65
N GLU A 192 2.76 -18.67 -18.46
CA GLU A 192 3.00 -19.00 -19.84
C GLU A 192 3.14 -17.69 -20.61
N GLN A 193 4.38 -17.32 -20.89
CA GLN A 193 4.73 -16.27 -21.84
C GLN A 193 4.01 -16.61 -23.15
N VAL A 194 3.03 -15.77 -23.49
CA VAL A 194 2.57 -15.73 -24.88
C VAL A 194 3.79 -15.36 -25.70
N PRO A 195 4.25 -16.20 -26.63
CA PRO A 195 5.32 -15.81 -27.54
C PRO A 195 4.88 -14.53 -28.23
N MET A 196 5.74 -13.53 -28.27
CA MET A 196 5.54 -12.30 -28.99
C MET A 196 5.56 -12.65 -30.49
N GLU A 197 4.44 -13.12 -31.03
CA GLU A 197 4.27 -13.19 -32.46
C GLU A 197 4.10 -11.77 -32.99
N THR A 198 5.17 -11.30 -33.59
CA THR A 198 5.21 -10.11 -34.41
C THR A 198 4.36 -10.33 -35.66
N SER A 199 3.09 -9.96 -35.60
CA SER A 199 2.37 -9.54 -36.82
C SER A 199 0.95 -9.04 -36.47
N GLY A 200 0.69 -7.81 -36.84
CA GLY A 200 -0.67 -7.30 -36.99
C GLY A 200 -1.02 -6.19 -36.00
N VAL A 201 -1.10 -5.01 -36.55
CA VAL A 201 -1.66 -3.79 -35.98
C VAL A 201 -3.03 -4.09 -35.39
N GLY A 202 -3.07 -4.39 -34.10
CA GLY A 202 -4.25 -4.50 -33.29
C GLY A 202 -3.92 -3.89 -31.94
N SER A 203 -4.58 -2.80 -31.62
CA SER A 203 -4.47 -2.08 -30.35
C SER A 203 -4.38 -3.07 -29.18
N LEU A 204 -3.18 -3.29 -28.65
CA LEU A 204 -2.92 -3.95 -27.40
C LEU A 204 -3.47 -3.04 -26.29
N ARG A 205 -4.79 -3.07 -26.08
CA ARG A 205 -5.38 -2.51 -24.88
C ARG A 205 -4.81 -3.28 -23.71
N SER A 206 -4.02 -2.56 -22.93
CA SER A 206 -3.35 -3.04 -21.73
C SER A 206 -4.27 -3.90 -20.86
N ALA A 207 -3.94 -5.18 -20.74
CA ALA A 207 -4.60 -6.12 -19.81
C ALA A 207 -4.28 -5.81 -18.33
N THR A 208 -4.00 -4.58 -18.01
CA THR A 208 -3.32 -4.18 -16.78
C THR A 208 -4.23 -3.55 -15.76
N THR A 209 -5.44 -3.22 -16.13
CA THR A 209 -6.38 -2.59 -15.22
C THR A 209 -7.58 -3.48 -14.98
N TRP A 210 -7.79 -3.76 -13.74
CA TRP A 210 -9.06 -4.23 -13.26
C TRP A 210 -10.12 -3.19 -13.65
N GLY A 211 -10.87 -3.44 -14.73
CA GLY A 211 -11.98 -2.59 -15.13
C GLY A 211 -11.83 -1.77 -16.41
N SER A 212 -10.77 -1.90 -17.21
CA SER A 212 -10.80 -1.44 -18.59
C SER A 212 -11.21 -2.61 -19.48
N GLY A 213 -12.50 -2.63 -19.87
CA GLY A 213 -13.12 -3.73 -20.58
C GLY A 213 -12.36 -4.22 -21.79
N ALA A 214 -11.80 -5.34 -21.68
CA ALA A 214 -11.66 -6.51 -22.53
C ALA A 214 -10.60 -7.43 -21.92
N PRO A 215 -10.93 -8.68 -21.60
CA PRO A 215 -9.94 -9.64 -21.13
C PRO A 215 -9.05 -10.01 -22.30
N ALA A 216 -7.80 -9.60 -22.26
CA ALA A 216 -6.79 -10.05 -23.21
C ALA A 216 -6.23 -11.44 -22.83
N THR A 217 -6.78 -12.13 -21.86
CA THR A 217 -6.35 -13.46 -21.44
C THR A 217 -7.54 -14.30 -21.00
N ASN A 218 -7.43 -15.62 -21.06
CA ASN A 218 -8.39 -16.62 -20.56
C ASN A 218 -8.60 -16.57 -19.03
N PHE A 219 -8.52 -15.39 -18.45
CA PHE A 219 -8.70 -15.14 -17.04
C PHE A 219 -10.18 -15.28 -16.69
N LYS A 220 -10.48 -16.18 -15.78
CA LYS A 220 -11.79 -16.17 -15.12
C LYS A 220 -11.76 -15.06 -14.07
N PRO A 221 -12.44 -13.91 -14.30
CA PRO A 221 -12.41 -12.75 -13.39
C PRO A 221 -12.81 -13.07 -11.95
N VAL A 222 -13.53 -14.17 -11.80
CA VAL A 222 -14.11 -14.72 -10.58
C VAL A 222 -13.05 -15.27 -9.62
N GLU A 223 -11.85 -15.54 -10.09
CA GLU A 223 -10.77 -16.15 -9.29
C GLU A 223 -9.92 -15.11 -8.56
N ARG A 224 -9.97 -13.86 -8.97
CA ARG A 224 -9.26 -12.78 -8.30
C ARG A 224 -10.14 -12.07 -7.28
N ILE A 225 -9.73 -12.09 -6.04
CA ILE A 225 -10.44 -11.53 -4.89
C ILE A 225 -9.65 -10.46 -4.16
N CYS A 226 -8.73 -9.80 -4.83
CA CYS A 226 -7.93 -8.72 -4.24
C CYS A 226 -7.87 -7.50 -5.14
N GLN A 227 -7.61 -6.35 -4.53
CA GLN A 227 -7.38 -5.10 -5.24
C GLN A 227 -5.97 -5.03 -5.79
N SER A 228 -5.75 -4.11 -6.73
CA SER A 228 -4.43 -3.84 -7.28
C SER A 228 -3.53 -3.20 -6.23
N ILE A 229 -2.32 -3.74 -6.06
CA ILE A 229 -1.37 -3.28 -5.07
C ILE A 229 -0.04 -2.99 -5.74
N CYS A 230 0.59 -1.92 -5.28
CA CYS A 230 1.94 -1.56 -5.68
C CYS A 230 2.77 -1.16 -4.45
N LEU A 231 3.91 -1.79 -4.26
CA LEU A 231 4.85 -1.45 -3.21
C LEU A 231 6.10 -0.84 -3.80
N THR A 232 6.64 0.17 -3.14
CA THR A 232 7.90 0.79 -3.57
C THR A 232 9.09 0.09 -2.94
N ALA A 233 10.15 -0.09 -3.71
CA ALA A 233 11.44 -0.57 -3.26
C ALA A 233 12.56 0.16 -4.01
N ILE A 234 13.81 -0.11 -3.65
CA ILE A 234 14.98 0.27 -4.46
C ILE A 234 15.69 -0.99 -4.89
N HIS A 235 16.00 -1.07 -6.16
CA HIS A 235 16.82 -2.13 -6.72
C HIS A 235 18.31 -1.75 -6.66
N SER A 236 19.19 -2.71 -6.34
CA SER A 236 20.64 -2.46 -6.27
C SER A 236 21.20 -1.98 -7.60
N GLY A 237 21.95 -0.87 -7.54
CA GLY A 237 22.55 -0.23 -8.71
C GLY A 237 21.73 0.91 -9.34
N GLN A 238 20.44 1.05 -8.97
CA GLN A 238 19.55 2.12 -9.46
C GLN A 238 18.95 2.86 -8.27
N ILE A 239 19.78 3.64 -7.57
CA ILE A 239 19.35 4.40 -6.38
C ILE A 239 18.47 5.60 -6.77
N ASP A 240 18.58 6.04 -8.00
CA ASP A 240 17.92 7.26 -8.49
C ASP A 240 16.44 7.05 -8.82
N GLU A 241 16.00 5.81 -8.98
CA GLU A 241 14.62 5.47 -9.31
C GLU A 241 14.01 4.48 -8.31
N ALA A 242 12.72 4.66 -8.03
CA ALA A 242 11.96 3.67 -7.29
C ALA A 242 11.68 2.46 -8.17
N TYR A 243 11.74 1.28 -7.58
CA TYR A 243 11.29 0.03 -8.19
C TYR A 243 9.89 -0.29 -7.69
N LEU A 244 8.95 -0.51 -8.59
CA LEU A 244 7.55 -0.77 -8.27
C LEU A 244 7.26 -2.27 -8.29
N LEU A 245 6.94 -2.83 -7.14
CA LEU A 245 6.53 -4.22 -6.95
C LEU A 245 5.01 -4.30 -7.06
N ARG A 246 4.51 -4.70 -8.23
CA ARG A 246 3.08 -4.65 -8.58
C ARG A 246 2.42 -6.01 -8.50
N SER A 247 1.15 -6.04 -8.09
CA SER A 247 0.27 -7.21 -8.19
C SER A 247 -0.43 -7.32 -9.55
N TYR A 248 -0.09 -6.44 -10.47
CA TYR A 248 -0.62 -6.36 -11.83
C TYR A 248 0.51 -6.14 -12.81
N ASN A 249 0.31 -6.58 -14.04
CA ASN A 249 1.27 -6.36 -15.11
C ASN A 249 1.08 -4.95 -15.67
N HIS A 250 2.15 -4.16 -15.73
CA HIS A 250 2.13 -2.77 -16.21
C HIS A 250 3.12 -2.57 -17.35
N GLN A 251 2.62 -1.97 -18.42
CA GLN A 251 3.40 -1.56 -19.58
C GLN A 251 3.13 -0.08 -19.83
N TYR A 252 4.18 0.67 -20.18
CA TYR A 252 4.04 2.07 -20.58
C TYR A 252 3.78 2.12 -22.06
N ASP A 253 2.52 2.38 -22.44
CA ASP A 253 2.12 2.53 -23.83
C ASP A 253 2.47 3.96 -24.29
N PRO A 254 3.37 4.13 -25.29
CA PRO A 254 3.77 5.45 -25.76
C PRO A 254 2.61 6.29 -26.33
N ASP A 255 1.54 5.63 -26.79
CA ASP A 255 0.38 6.30 -27.38
C ASP A 255 -0.59 6.83 -26.28
N ILE A 256 -0.50 6.30 -25.08
CA ILE A 256 -1.39 6.65 -23.95
C ILE A 256 -0.64 7.42 -22.87
N ALA A 257 0.57 6.98 -22.52
CA ALA A 257 1.35 7.54 -21.43
C ALA A 257 1.83 8.96 -21.78
N PRO A 258 1.47 9.97 -20.97
CA PRO A 258 1.96 11.34 -21.20
C PRO A 258 3.49 11.42 -21.09
N ALA A 259 4.10 12.33 -21.83
CA ALA A 259 5.56 12.50 -21.85
C ALA A 259 6.19 12.88 -20.49
N TRP A 260 5.39 13.40 -19.55
CA TRP A 260 5.85 13.77 -18.21
C TRP A 260 5.82 12.61 -17.20
N VAL A 261 5.20 11.49 -17.56
CA VAL A 261 5.12 10.30 -16.69
C VAL A 261 6.53 9.75 -16.44
N THR A 262 6.80 9.39 -15.19
CA THR A 262 8.03 8.67 -14.86
C THR A 262 7.87 7.20 -15.28
N PRO A 263 8.64 6.72 -16.25
CA PRO A 263 8.62 5.31 -16.63
C PRO A 263 9.42 4.51 -15.61
N TYR A 264 8.71 3.90 -14.65
CA TYR A 264 9.30 2.94 -13.72
C TYR A 264 9.57 1.59 -14.42
N ASN A 265 10.02 0.58 -13.68
CA ASN A 265 10.13 -0.77 -14.23
C ASN A 265 8.80 -1.26 -14.84
N THR A 266 8.86 -2.06 -15.89
CA THR A 266 7.69 -2.68 -16.54
C THR A 266 7.38 -4.05 -15.94
N GLY A 267 6.16 -4.51 -16.15
CA GLY A 267 5.72 -5.85 -15.78
C GLY A 267 5.33 -5.99 -14.30
N ALA A 268 5.06 -7.23 -13.91
CA ALA A 268 4.89 -7.67 -12.55
C ALA A 268 5.97 -8.69 -12.19
N ASP A 269 6.62 -8.52 -11.04
CA ASP A 269 7.59 -9.50 -10.55
C ASP A 269 6.88 -10.67 -9.87
N LYS A 270 7.26 -11.89 -10.24
CA LYS A 270 6.75 -13.12 -9.61
C LYS A 270 7.48 -13.37 -8.29
N MET A 271 7.05 -12.67 -7.26
CA MET A 271 7.59 -12.76 -5.91
C MET A 271 6.50 -13.17 -4.92
N LYS A 272 6.89 -13.91 -3.88
CA LYS A 272 5.99 -14.24 -2.77
C LYS A 272 5.64 -13.00 -1.95
N ILE A 273 4.51 -13.01 -1.25
CA ILE A 273 4.07 -11.87 -0.41
C ILE A 273 5.17 -11.50 0.61
N TRP A 274 5.78 -12.47 1.29
CA TRP A 274 6.84 -12.19 2.24
C TRP A 274 8.08 -11.57 1.58
N GLN A 275 8.39 -11.91 0.33
CA GLN A 275 9.50 -11.29 -0.41
C GLN A 275 9.21 -9.83 -0.73
N VAL A 276 8.03 -9.51 -1.26
CA VAL A 276 7.69 -8.11 -1.56
C VAL A 276 7.59 -7.26 -0.30
N THR A 277 7.08 -7.80 0.80
CA THR A 277 7.06 -7.09 2.09
C THR A 277 8.46 -6.87 2.65
N ARG A 278 9.36 -7.83 2.49
CA ARG A 278 10.77 -7.69 2.86
C ARG A 278 11.49 -6.68 1.97
N ALA A 279 11.24 -6.71 0.66
CA ALA A 279 11.84 -5.76 -0.28
C ALA A 279 11.50 -4.31 0.08
N THR A 280 10.22 -4.02 0.27
CA THR A 280 9.76 -2.65 0.60
C THR A 280 10.21 -2.17 1.98
N SER A 281 10.47 -3.08 2.94
CA SER A 281 10.81 -2.77 4.34
C SER A 281 12.26 -3.05 4.73
N ALA A 282 13.14 -3.30 3.76
CA ALA A 282 14.58 -3.55 4.00
C ALA A 282 15.34 -2.25 4.31
N ALA A 283 14.92 -1.55 5.37
CA ALA A 283 15.53 -0.29 5.79
C ALA A 283 17.00 -0.48 6.19
N PRO A 284 17.92 0.29 5.58
CA PRO A 284 19.35 0.21 5.91
C PRO A 284 19.59 0.37 7.41
N PHE A 285 20.51 -0.40 7.98
CA PHE A 285 20.84 -0.52 9.40
C PHE A 285 19.78 -1.17 10.29
N TYR A 286 18.51 -1.24 9.87
CA TYR A 286 17.47 -1.96 10.60
C TYR A 286 17.43 -3.42 10.17
N PHE A 287 17.37 -3.67 8.89
CA PHE A 287 17.27 -5.01 8.31
C PHE A 287 18.27 -5.23 7.18
N GLU A 288 18.65 -6.46 6.95
CA GLU A 288 19.41 -6.85 5.78
C GLU A 288 18.58 -6.65 4.51
N MET A 289 19.25 -6.31 3.37
CA MET A 289 18.58 -6.25 2.09
C MET A 289 18.02 -7.62 1.68
N LEU A 290 16.96 -7.62 0.89
CA LEU A 290 16.44 -8.85 0.32
C LEU A 290 17.15 -9.16 -0.99
N THR A 291 17.66 -10.37 -1.13
CA THR A 291 18.08 -10.93 -2.42
C THR A 291 16.98 -11.87 -2.92
N ALA A 292 16.32 -11.53 -4.02
CA ALA A 292 15.35 -12.38 -4.68
C ALA A 292 15.95 -12.98 -5.96
N GLU A 293 15.73 -14.25 -6.19
CA GLU A 293 16.10 -14.98 -7.39
C GLU A 293 14.86 -15.23 -8.23
N PHE A 294 14.91 -14.83 -9.50
CA PHE A 294 13.82 -14.95 -10.44
C PHE A 294 13.97 -16.21 -11.31
N ALA A 295 12.88 -16.64 -11.95
CA ALA A 295 12.84 -17.87 -12.74
C ALA A 295 13.89 -17.97 -13.85
N ASN A 296 14.37 -16.81 -14.34
CA ASN A 296 15.44 -16.71 -15.33
C ASN A 296 16.86 -16.76 -14.73
N GLY A 297 17.00 -17.08 -13.43
CA GLY A 297 18.27 -17.08 -12.71
C GLY A 297 18.85 -15.70 -12.37
N VAL A 298 18.15 -14.62 -12.71
CA VAL A 298 18.56 -13.26 -12.35
C VAL A 298 18.32 -13.02 -10.87
N LYS A 299 19.34 -12.50 -10.18
CA LYS A 299 19.26 -12.10 -8.77
C LYS A 299 19.09 -10.58 -8.69
N LYS A 300 18.05 -10.13 -8.01
CA LYS A 300 17.86 -8.71 -7.69
C LYS A 300 17.96 -8.51 -6.18
N ASN A 301 18.64 -7.45 -5.80
CA ASN A 301 18.79 -7.04 -4.40
C ASN A 301 17.92 -5.82 -4.14
N PHE A 302 17.10 -5.89 -3.10
CA PHE A 302 16.15 -4.84 -2.77
C PHE A 302 16.46 -4.18 -1.43
N LYS A 303 16.25 -2.88 -1.37
CA LYS A 303 16.26 -2.04 -0.17
C LYS A 303 14.93 -1.33 -0.04
N ASP A 304 14.67 -0.81 1.18
CA ASP A 304 13.45 -0.06 1.51
C ASP A 304 13.19 1.08 0.52
N GLY A 305 11.95 1.14 0.04
CA GLY A 305 11.50 2.19 -0.87
C GLY A 305 11.51 3.58 -0.27
N GLY A 306 11.43 3.70 1.06
CA GLY A 306 11.44 4.97 1.79
C GLY A 306 12.70 5.80 1.58
N ILE A 307 13.78 5.20 1.10
CA ILE A 307 14.99 5.93 0.73
C ILE A 307 14.72 6.89 -0.45
N ARG A 308 13.83 6.52 -1.37
CA ARG A 308 13.57 7.30 -2.60
C ARG A 308 12.13 7.79 -2.70
N GLU A 309 11.17 6.94 -2.41
CA GLU A 309 9.74 7.21 -2.59
C GLU A 309 8.98 6.83 -1.31
N ASN A 310 9.20 7.60 -0.22
CA ASN A 310 8.54 7.35 1.05
C ASN A 310 7.04 7.59 1.02
N ASN A 311 6.61 8.63 0.31
CA ASN A 311 5.22 8.91 0.00
C ASN A 311 4.93 8.51 -1.45
N PRO A 312 4.25 7.38 -1.70
CA PRO A 312 4.08 6.85 -3.04
C PRO A 312 2.98 7.53 -3.86
N SER A 313 2.48 8.69 -3.42
CA SER A 313 1.36 9.37 -4.09
C SER A 313 1.69 9.82 -5.52
N TYR A 314 2.93 10.27 -5.76
CA TYR A 314 3.34 10.63 -7.11
C TYR A 314 3.51 9.41 -8.02
N ALA A 315 4.10 8.33 -7.50
CA ALA A 315 4.21 7.08 -8.24
C ALA A 315 2.81 6.55 -8.63
N ALA A 316 1.86 6.58 -7.69
CA ALA A 316 0.48 6.19 -7.94
C ALA A 316 -0.20 7.05 -9.02
N TYR A 317 0.00 8.37 -8.97
CA TYR A 317 -0.54 9.28 -9.99
C TYR A 317 0.14 9.09 -11.36
N SER A 318 1.45 8.92 -11.40
CA SER A 318 2.20 8.63 -12.62
C SER A 318 1.73 7.34 -13.30
N GLU A 319 1.55 6.27 -12.52
CA GLU A 319 0.99 5.00 -12.99
C GLU A 319 -0.45 5.17 -13.53
N HIS A 320 -1.30 5.88 -12.79
CA HIS A 320 -2.66 6.17 -13.23
C HIS A 320 -2.68 6.92 -14.57
N ALA A 321 -1.87 7.98 -14.70
CA ALA A 321 -1.79 8.76 -15.93
C ALA A 321 -1.22 7.95 -17.11
N SER A 322 -0.27 7.05 -16.85
CA SER A 322 0.28 6.17 -17.91
C SER A 322 -0.75 5.18 -18.46
N LEU A 323 -1.75 4.82 -17.65
CA LEU A 323 -2.82 3.89 -18.05
C LEU A 323 -4.04 4.56 -18.65
N LYS A 324 -4.34 5.78 -18.23
CA LYS A 324 -5.59 6.48 -18.56
C LYS A 324 -5.40 7.69 -19.47
N GLY A 325 -4.16 8.14 -19.64
CA GLY A 325 -3.84 9.37 -20.34
C GLY A 325 -3.89 10.63 -19.47
N ASP A 326 -3.45 11.74 -20.03
CA ASP A 326 -3.31 13.03 -19.32
C ASP A 326 -4.66 13.69 -18.98
N ASP A 327 -5.70 13.33 -19.70
CA ASP A 327 -7.03 13.91 -19.57
C ASP A 327 -7.86 13.31 -18.43
N LYS A 328 -7.42 12.21 -17.85
CA LYS A 328 -8.17 11.48 -16.81
C LYS A 328 -7.57 11.72 -15.42
N GLU A 329 -8.34 12.42 -14.59
CA GLU A 329 -8.04 12.53 -13.17
C GLU A 329 -8.63 11.33 -12.42
N PRO A 330 -7.98 10.81 -11.35
CA PRO A 330 -8.61 9.79 -10.52
C PRO A 330 -9.82 10.37 -9.79
N ALA A 331 -10.81 9.56 -9.46
CA ALA A 331 -11.94 10.01 -8.66
C ALA A 331 -11.52 10.44 -7.25
N LEU A 332 -10.50 9.75 -6.72
CA LEU A 332 -9.84 10.06 -5.44
C LEU A 332 -8.42 9.48 -5.42
N LEU A 333 -7.47 10.28 -4.96
CA LEU A 333 -6.19 9.83 -4.45
C LEU A 333 -6.05 10.30 -3.00
N LEU A 334 -6.25 9.38 -2.06
CA LEU A 334 -6.08 9.63 -0.63
C LEU A 334 -4.67 9.21 -0.21
N SER A 335 -3.88 10.14 0.28
CA SER A 335 -2.53 9.90 0.80
C SER A 335 -2.55 9.96 2.34
N ILE A 336 -2.06 8.90 2.99
CA ILE A 336 -2.00 8.83 4.46
C ILE A 336 -0.54 8.70 4.90
N GLY A 337 -0.10 9.64 5.73
CA GLY A 337 1.25 9.70 6.28
C GLY A 337 1.39 8.96 7.62
N THR A 338 2.63 8.87 8.09
CA THR A 338 3.03 8.28 9.38
C THR A 338 3.51 9.31 10.40
N GLY A 339 3.10 10.57 10.23
CA GLY A 339 3.51 11.71 11.04
C GLY A 339 4.58 12.56 10.35
N ARG A 340 4.53 13.87 10.59
CA ARG A 340 5.51 14.81 10.03
C ARG A 340 6.82 14.73 10.80
N PRO A 341 7.97 14.83 10.14
CA PRO A 341 9.26 14.93 10.81
C PRO A 341 9.40 16.29 11.51
N ASP A 342 10.21 16.32 12.57
CA ASP A 342 10.61 17.57 13.23
C ASP A 342 11.68 18.27 12.39
N THR A 343 11.30 19.35 11.71
CA THR A 343 12.20 20.17 10.92
C THR A 343 12.90 21.27 11.74
N SER A 344 12.51 21.43 13.01
CA SER A 344 13.05 22.48 13.89
C SER A 344 14.43 22.13 14.46
N ASN A 345 14.77 20.85 14.51
CA ASN A 345 16.07 20.36 14.98
C ASN A 345 16.96 20.04 13.78
N ASP A 346 17.93 20.90 13.50
CA ASP A 346 19.06 20.56 12.66
C ASP A 346 19.72 19.30 13.22
N GLY A 347 19.46 18.16 12.58
CA GLY A 347 19.94 16.85 13.04
C GLY A 347 21.48 16.75 13.16
N PHE A 348 22.20 17.80 12.80
CA PHE A 348 23.62 17.97 13.03
C PHE A 348 23.98 18.17 14.51
N ALA A 349 23.12 18.81 15.31
CA ALA A 349 23.44 19.18 16.68
C ALA A 349 23.41 17.98 17.67
N THR A 350 22.69 16.91 17.36
CA THR A 350 22.54 15.74 18.25
C THR A 350 23.49 14.57 17.93
N ALA A 351 24.33 14.72 16.91
CA ALA A 351 25.24 13.66 16.45
C ALA A 351 26.61 13.71 17.14
N TRP A 352 26.72 14.44 18.25
CA TRP A 352 28.01 14.51 18.98
C TRP A 352 28.35 13.14 19.60
N PRO A 353 29.56 12.61 19.31
CA PRO A 353 30.02 11.37 19.90
C PRO A 353 30.31 11.59 21.38
N GLY A 354 29.47 11.12 22.29
CA GLY A 354 29.71 11.19 23.74
C GLY A 354 31.18 10.92 24.17
N PRO A 355 31.46 10.35 25.32
CA PRO A 355 32.84 10.19 25.85
C PRO A 355 33.78 9.39 24.92
N LEU A 356 33.28 8.70 23.89
CA LEU A 356 34.08 7.98 22.89
C LEU A 356 34.62 8.85 21.73
N GLY A 357 34.25 10.15 21.67
CA GLY A 357 34.67 11.09 20.60
C GLY A 357 36.17 11.40 20.52
N LYS A 358 37.00 10.91 21.43
CA LYS A 358 38.45 11.08 21.42
C LYS A 358 39.18 10.15 20.44
N VAL A 359 38.52 9.16 19.86
CA VAL A 359 39.13 8.23 18.91
C VAL A 359 38.78 8.66 17.48
N LYS A 360 39.75 9.18 16.72
CA LYS A 360 39.56 9.72 15.34
C LYS A 360 38.84 8.75 14.36
N ALA A 361 39.03 7.45 14.52
CA ALA A 361 38.36 6.46 13.69
C ALA A 361 36.84 6.31 14.03
N LEU A 362 36.49 6.42 15.31
CA LEU A 362 35.13 6.41 15.81
C LEU A 362 34.41 7.73 15.51
N GLN A 363 35.13 8.85 15.46
CA GLN A 363 34.57 10.15 15.11
C GLN A 363 34.14 10.20 13.63
N LYS A 364 35.01 9.84 12.69
CA LYS A 364 34.63 9.73 11.25
C LYS A 364 33.47 8.76 11.00
N TRP A 365 33.31 7.84 11.92
CA TRP A 365 32.29 6.80 11.87
C TRP A 365 30.94 7.30 12.39
N SER A 366 30.93 7.98 13.51
CA SER A 366 29.77 8.64 14.08
C SER A 366 29.22 9.73 13.16
N GLU A 367 30.12 10.49 12.49
CA GLU A 367 29.76 11.48 11.47
C GLU A 367 29.08 10.83 10.27
N LYS A 368 29.59 9.71 9.73
CA LYS A 368 28.95 8.98 8.64
C LYS A 368 27.59 8.41 9.05
N LEU A 369 27.47 7.90 10.28
CA LEU A 369 26.22 7.38 10.81
C LEU A 369 25.19 8.49 11.03
N ALA A 370 25.63 9.65 11.50
CA ALA A 370 24.78 10.83 11.69
C ALA A 370 24.30 11.40 10.36
N VAL A 371 25.20 11.58 9.39
CA VAL A 371 24.84 11.99 8.02
C VAL A 371 23.83 11.02 7.41
N PHE A 372 24.03 9.71 7.60
CA PHE A 372 23.12 8.72 7.06
C PHE A 372 21.77 8.70 7.80
N LYS A 373 21.76 8.87 9.12
CA LYS A 373 20.54 8.98 9.90
C LYS A 373 19.73 10.23 9.51
N ASN A 374 20.42 11.33 9.28
CA ASN A 374 19.81 12.57 8.79
C ASN A 374 19.33 12.43 7.34
N LEU A 375 20.09 11.71 6.50
CA LEU A 375 19.66 11.34 5.16
C LEU A 375 18.37 10.51 5.22
N LEU A 376 18.31 9.51 6.10
CA LEU A 376 17.11 8.68 6.29
C LEU A 376 15.91 9.50 6.78
N ILE A 377 16.12 10.44 7.71
CA ILE A 377 15.08 11.37 8.18
C ILE A 377 14.61 12.28 7.03
N LYS A 378 15.54 12.83 6.27
CA LYS A 378 15.24 13.70 5.12
C LYS A 378 14.54 12.96 3.98
N TYR A 379 14.93 11.71 3.72
CA TYR A 379 14.29 10.87 2.70
C TYR A 379 12.91 10.33 3.13
N THR A 380 12.60 10.32 4.43
CA THR A 380 11.25 10.00 4.92
C THR A 380 10.30 11.20 4.91
N GLU A 381 10.72 12.35 4.39
CA GLU A 381 9.86 13.54 4.22
C GLU A 381 8.88 13.33 3.07
N GLY A 382 7.70 12.80 3.37
CA GLY A 382 6.58 12.70 2.43
C GLY A 382 5.94 14.05 2.07
N GLU A 383 6.37 15.15 2.69
CA GLU A 383 5.73 16.46 2.54
C GLU A 383 6.08 17.18 1.22
N ASP A 384 7.27 16.95 0.65
CA ASP A 384 7.62 17.53 -0.65
C ASP A 384 6.83 16.86 -1.78
N ARG A 385 6.60 15.55 -1.67
CA ARG A 385 5.68 14.84 -2.58
C ARG A 385 4.24 15.34 -2.43
N HIS A 386 3.82 15.62 -1.19
CA HIS A 386 2.53 16.24 -0.93
C HIS A 386 2.38 17.61 -1.61
N LYS A 387 3.37 18.50 -1.46
CA LYS A 387 3.35 19.82 -2.12
C LYS A 387 3.27 19.70 -3.64
N MET A 388 4.05 18.77 -4.22
CA MET A 388 4.03 18.46 -5.65
C MET A 388 2.64 17.98 -6.09
N MET A 389 2.09 16.97 -5.42
CA MET A 389 0.76 16.44 -5.73
C MET A 389 -0.34 17.48 -5.59
N ARG A 390 -0.24 18.34 -4.58
CA ARG A 390 -1.17 19.45 -4.36
C ARG A 390 -1.13 20.46 -5.51
N THR A 391 0.07 20.74 -6.06
CA THR A 391 0.23 21.58 -7.23
C THR A 391 -0.37 20.95 -8.48
N ILE A 392 -0.12 19.66 -8.71
CA ILE A 392 -0.68 18.89 -9.83
C ILE A 392 -2.21 18.88 -9.77
N ALA A 393 -2.78 18.62 -8.60
CA ALA A 393 -4.22 18.56 -8.38
C ALA A 393 -4.90 19.94 -8.30
N LYS A 394 -4.12 21.02 -8.42
CA LYS A 394 -4.61 22.41 -8.24
C LYS A 394 -5.31 22.64 -6.90
N GLY A 395 -4.83 22.00 -5.85
CA GLY A 395 -5.36 22.05 -4.49
C GLY A 395 -5.94 20.72 -4.02
N GLU A 396 -6.41 20.69 -2.76
CA GLU A 396 -6.99 19.49 -2.12
C GLU A 396 -8.53 19.53 -2.08
N HIS A 397 -9.15 20.44 -2.81
CA HIS A 397 -10.61 20.56 -2.86
C HIS A 397 -11.26 19.57 -3.84
N ARG A 398 -10.47 18.85 -4.62
CA ARG A 398 -10.91 17.88 -5.61
C ARG A 398 -10.39 16.47 -5.26
N TRP A 399 -9.87 15.75 -6.21
CA TRP A 399 -9.50 14.35 -6.15
C TRP A 399 -8.29 14.00 -5.26
N TYR A 400 -7.39 14.93 -4.98
CA TYR A 400 -6.24 14.67 -4.09
C TYR A 400 -6.54 15.11 -2.66
N LYS A 401 -6.29 14.22 -1.70
CA LYS A 401 -6.42 14.46 -0.26
C LYS A 401 -5.21 13.91 0.48
N ARG A 402 -4.78 14.62 1.53
CA ARG A 402 -3.69 14.18 2.41
C ARG A 402 -4.10 14.24 3.87
N LEU A 403 -3.84 13.14 4.60
CA LEU A 403 -3.98 13.05 6.05
C LEU A 403 -2.64 12.63 6.64
N ASN A 404 -2.08 13.44 7.52
CA ASN A 404 -0.80 13.17 8.15
C ASN A 404 -0.73 13.88 9.51
N VAL A 405 -0.55 13.12 10.59
CA VAL A 405 -0.46 13.68 11.95
C VAL A 405 0.65 14.71 12.01
N ASP A 406 0.32 15.94 12.40
CA ASP A 406 1.21 17.09 12.31
C ASP A 406 2.11 17.26 13.53
N LYS A 407 1.70 16.78 14.72
CA LYS A 407 2.42 16.94 15.98
C LYS A 407 2.37 15.69 16.84
N GLY A 408 3.45 15.43 17.59
CA GLY A 408 3.56 14.41 18.61
C GLY A 408 4.12 13.07 18.13
N LEU A 409 4.34 12.90 16.81
CA LEU A 409 5.00 11.73 16.23
C LEU A 409 6.42 12.03 15.75
N GLU A 410 6.80 13.28 15.63
CA GLU A 410 8.07 13.76 15.10
C GLU A 410 9.29 13.22 15.87
N GLY A 411 9.18 13.10 17.17
CA GLY A 411 10.24 12.59 18.05
C GLY A 411 10.28 11.06 18.17
N LEU A 412 9.37 10.32 17.55
CA LEU A 412 9.33 8.85 17.65
C LEU A 412 10.24 8.19 16.60
N PRO A 413 11.35 7.52 17.04
CA PRO A 413 12.13 6.70 16.12
C PRO A 413 11.29 5.61 15.43
N LEU A 414 11.72 5.19 14.23
CA LEU A 414 11.03 4.18 13.43
C LEU A 414 10.84 2.83 14.12
N ASP A 415 11.63 2.55 15.15
CA ASP A 415 11.65 1.33 15.94
C ASP A 415 11.38 1.56 17.44
N HIS A 416 10.72 2.67 17.77
CA HIS A 416 10.39 2.99 19.16
C HIS A 416 9.34 2.02 19.70
N TRP A 417 9.76 1.10 20.58
CA TRP A 417 8.88 0.08 21.15
C TRP A 417 9.12 -0.04 22.66
N VAL A 418 8.48 0.85 23.42
CA VAL A 418 8.74 1.01 24.87
C VAL A 418 7.60 0.42 25.67
N LYS A 419 7.95 -0.46 26.62
CA LYS A 419 7.03 -1.06 27.59
C LYS A 419 6.32 0.03 28.40
N GLY A 420 5.01 -0.12 28.62
CA GLY A 420 4.23 0.82 29.39
C GLY A 420 2.77 0.40 29.51
N LYS A 421 1.99 1.26 30.15
CA LYS A 421 0.54 1.08 30.25
C LYS A 421 -0.10 1.28 28.86
N TRP A 422 -1.03 0.40 28.53
CA TRP A 422 -1.86 0.47 27.34
C TRP A 422 -3.25 -0.04 27.67
N MET A 423 -4.27 0.66 27.23
CA MET A 423 -5.67 0.28 27.37
C MET A 423 -6.10 -0.49 26.12
N ASN A 424 -6.52 -1.73 26.30
CA ASN A 424 -7.05 -2.52 25.20
C ASN A 424 -8.42 -1.94 24.78
N PRO A 425 -8.60 -1.49 23.54
CA PRO A 425 -9.84 -0.87 23.08
C PRO A 425 -11.04 -1.84 23.06
N GLN A 426 -10.80 -3.16 23.02
CA GLN A 426 -11.87 -4.16 23.00
C GLN A 426 -12.38 -4.52 24.41
N THR A 427 -11.48 -4.57 25.39
CA THR A 427 -11.82 -5.00 26.76
C THR A 427 -11.86 -3.83 27.75
N ASN A 428 -11.44 -2.64 27.37
CA ASN A 428 -11.25 -1.46 28.22
C ASN A 428 -10.31 -1.71 29.43
N GLU A 429 -9.54 -2.79 29.42
CA GLU A 429 -8.59 -3.10 30.47
C GLU A 429 -7.25 -2.41 30.21
N THR A 430 -6.70 -1.76 31.22
CA THR A 430 -5.35 -1.18 31.17
C THR A 430 -4.34 -2.18 31.72
N LYS A 431 -3.40 -2.60 30.86
CA LYS A 431 -2.31 -3.51 31.23
C LYS A 431 -0.95 -2.91 30.87
N VAL A 432 0.09 -3.35 31.57
CA VAL A 432 1.47 -3.01 31.20
C VAL A 432 1.96 -4.04 30.19
N VAL A 433 2.14 -3.61 28.94
CA VAL A 433 2.56 -4.47 27.83
C VAL A 433 3.82 -3.93 27.14
N ASN A 434 4.52 -4.80 26.42
CA ASN A 434 5.61 -4.36 25.56
C ASN A 434 5.05 -3.44 24.47
N GLY A 435 5.73 -2.33 24.20
CA GLY A 435 5.23 -1.31 23.26
C GLY A 435 4.09 -0.44 23.81
N GLY A 436 3.57 -0.72 25.00
CA GLY A 436 2.38 -0.05 25.53
C GLY A 436 2.50 1.47 25.60
N LYS A 437 3.66 2.00 26.03
CA LYS A 437 3.90 3.46 26.03
C LYS A 437 3.83 4.03 24.60
N THR A 438 4.43 3.35 23.65
CA THR A 438 4.46 3.77 22.24
C THR A 438 3.07 3.76 21.63
N LEU A 439 2.30 2.70 21.83
CA LEU A 439 0.91 2.58 21.37
C LEU A 439 0.04 3.69 21.95
N THR A 440 0.11 3.93 23.27
CA THR A 440 -0.66 5.00 23.92
C THR A 440 -0.32 6.39 23.36
N ILE A 441 0.96 6.68 23.10
CA ILE A 441 1.35 7.95 22.46
C ILE A 441 0.70 8.08 21.08
N MET A 442 0.85 7.05 20.23
CA MET A 442 0.31 7.09 18.87
C MET A 442 -1.22 7.22 18.88
N GLU A 443 -1.92 6.49 19.73
CA GLU A 443 -3.38 6.57 19.87
C GLU A 443 -3.82 7.96 20.34
N THR A 444 -3.13 8.52 21.33
CA THR A 444 -3.49 9.84 21.90
C THR A 444 -3.29 10.95 20.86
N VAL A 445 -2.14 11.00 20.21
CA VAL A 445 -1.85 12.09 19.27
C VAL A 445 -2.64 11.96 17.97
N THR A 446 -2.86 10.71 17.50
CA THR A 446 -3.68 10.49 16.30
C THR A 446 -5.14 10.85 16.55
N ARG A 447 -5.70 10.49 17.71
CA ARG A 447 -7.06 10.89 18.08
C ARG A 447 -7.19 12.41 18.16
N ALA A 448 -6.27 13.09 18.83
CA ALA A 448 -6.28 14.55 18.92
C ALA A 448 -6.21 15.22 17.53
N TYR A 449 -5.42 14.64 16.61
CA TYR A 449 -5.37 15.09 15.22
C TYR A 449 -6.73 14.92 14.52
N LEU A 450 -7.35 13.74 14.63
CA LEU A 450 -8.60 13.39 13.94
C LEU A 450 -9.82 14.16 14.47
N GLU A 451 -9.84 14.52 15.75
CA GLU A 451 -10.91 15.29 16.39
C GLU A 451 -10.82 16.79 16.08
N ARG A 452 -9.72 17.24 15.51
CA ARG A 452 -9.50 18.65 15.23
C ARG A 452 -10.48 19.21 14.20
N VAL A 453 -11.11 20.31 14.55
CA VAL A 453 -12.10 21.04 13.72
C VAL A 453 -11.53 22.33 13.10
N THR A 454 -10.27 22.65 13.40
CA THR A 454 -9.58 23.84 12.88
C THR A 454 -8.30 23.46 12.17
N ILE A 455 -7.85 24.26 11.23
CA ILE A 455 -6.56 24.12 10.55
C ILE A 455 -5.44 24.38 11.57
N ALA A 456 -4.34 23.62 11.50
CA ALA A 456 -3.26 23.65 12.49
C ALA A 456 -2.55 24.99 12.62
N SER A 457 -2.46 25.77 11.56
CA SER A 457 -1.89 27.13 11.57
C SER A 457 -2.35 27.89 10.34
N PRO A 458 -2.81 29.14 10.46
CA PRO A 458 -3.28 29.93 9.32
C PRO A 458 -2.23 30.22 8.23
N GLY A 459 -0.95 29.94 8.48
CA GLY A 459 0.14 30.07 7.50
C GLY A 459 0.73 28.75 7.04
N ASN A 460 0.24 27.61 7.54
CA ASN A 460 0.75 26.31 7.16
C ASN A 460 0.07 25.82 5.87
N LEU A 461 0.76 25.98 4.75
CA LEU A 461 0.30 25.59 3.42
C LEU A 461 0.14 24.05 3.25
N THR A 462 0.40 23.25 4.27
CA THR A 462 0.36 21.80 4.21
C THR A 462 -0.98 21.19 4.58
N GLU A 463 -1.95 21.98 5.04
CA GLU A 463 -3.28 21.51 5.39
C GLU A 463 -4.35 22.41 4.74
N TYR A 464 -5.26 21.79 4.02
CA TYR A 464 -6.33 22.50 3.31
C TYR A 464 -7.60 22.64 4.17
N GLN A 465 -7.99 21.55 4.83
CA GLN A 465 -9.15 21.49 5.70
C GLN A 465 -8.83 20.67 6.96
N PRO A 466 -9.59 20.84 8.05
CA PRO A 466 -9.45 20.01 9.23
C PRO A 466 -9.64 18.53 8.90
N PRO A 467 -8.87 17.62 9.52
CA PRO A 467 -8.92 16.17 9.24
C PRO A 467 -10.32 15.58 9.32
N LYS A 468 -11.12 15.99 10.30
CA LYS A 468 -12.49 15.55 10.48
C LYS A 468 -13.39 15.86 9.27
N ILE A 469 -13.20 17.02 8.64
CA ILE A 469 -13.97 17.41 7.45
C ILE A 469 -13.50 16.61 6.24
N VAL A 470 -12.18 16.46 6.08
CA VAL A 470 -11.60 15.66 4.98
C VAL A 470 -12.11 14.22 5.03
N LEU A 471 -12.10 13.57 6.21
CA LEU A 471 -12.58 12.21 6.39
C LEU A 471 -14.05 12.05 5.97
N LYS A 472 -14.92 12.98 6.38
CA LYS A 472 -16.34 12.95 6.00
C LYS A 472 -16.55 13.10 4.49
N GLN A 473 -15.81 14.01 3.85
CA GLN A 473 -15.88 14.21 2.40
C GLN A 473 -15.40 12.96 1.64
N VAL A 474 -14.30 12.38 2.08
CA VAL A 474 -13.74 11.15 1.50
C VAL A 474 -14.71 9.98 1.69
N ALA A 475 -15.24 9.79 2.89
CA ALA A 475 -16.22 8.73 3.19
C ALA A 475 -17.45 8.84 2.29
N GLU A 476 -18.01 10.04 2.15
CA GLU A 476 -19.18 10.25 1.30
C GLU A 476 -18.88 9.96 -0.17
N ARG A 477 -17.72 10.40 -0.69
CA ARG A 477 -17.28 10.10 -2.05
C ARG A 477 -17.16 8.59 -2.28
N LEU A 478 -16.50 7.87 -1.38
CA LEU A 478 -16.29 6.42 -1.46
C LEU A 478 -17.62 5.65 -1.42
N VAL A 479 -18.51 6.01 -0.49
CA VAL A 479 -19.83 5.36 -0.37
C VAL A 479 -20.67 5.58 -1.61
N ARG A 480 -20.70 6.80 -2.17
CA ARG A 480 -21.46 7.08 -3.40
C ARG A 480 -20.92 6.28 -4.59
N HIS A 481 -19.60 6.16 -4.74
CA HIS A 481 -19.01 5.30 -5.77
C HIS A 481 -19.42 3.84 -5.58
N ARG A 482 -19.24 3.29 -4.37
CA ARG A 482 -19.61 1.89 -4.09
C ARG A 482 -21.10 1.63 -4.38
N ARG A 483 -21.99 2.48 -3.87
CA ARG A 483 -23.44 2.32 -4.05
C ARG A 483 -23.84 2.39 -5.52
N LEU A 484 -23.27 3.33 -6.25
CA LEU A 484 -23.59 3.51 -7.66
C LEU A 484 -23.01 2.38 -8.53
N ARG A 485 -21.79 1.91 -8.23
CA ARG A 485 -21.23 0.69 -8.85
C ARG A 485 -22.11 -0.52 -8.62
N GLU A 486 -22.69 -0.66 -7.44
CA GLU A 486 -23.62 -1.74 -7.13
C GLU A 486 -24.94 -1.60 -7.91
N ALA A 487 -25.45 -0.40 -8.05
CA ALA A 487 -26.66 -0.13 -8.85
C ALA A 487 -26.43 -0.41 -10.35
N THR A 488 -25.22 -0.14 -10.85
CA THR A 488 -24.84 -0.32 -12.27
C THR A 488 -24.05 -1.61 -12.54
N LYS A 489 -24.06 -2.57 -11.61
CA LYS A 489 -23.28 -3.82 -11.75
C LYS A 489 -23.54 -4.59 -13.05
N GLY A 490 -24.72 -4.42 -13.65
CA GLY A 490 -25.07 -5.02 -14.93
C GLY A 490 -24.25 -4.50 -16.12
N GLU A 491 -23.67 -3.29 -15.99
CA GLU A 491 -22.85 -2.66 -17.03
C GLU A 491 -21.41 -3.18 -17.02
N ASP A 492 -20.88 -3.48 -15.82
CA ASP A 492 -19.55 -4.07 -15.63
C ASP A 492 -19.57 -5.14 -14.53
N LEU A 493 -20.16 -6.28 -14.87
CA LEU A 493 -20.31 -7.41 -13.96
C LEU A 493 -18.96 -7.99 -13.52
N THR A 494 -17.99 -8.00 -14.42
CA THR A 494 -16.65 -8.50 -14.15
C THR A 494 -15.96 -7.69 -13.05
N ARG A 495 -15.98 -6.39 -13.18
CA ARG A 495 -15.42 -5.48 -12.18
C ARG A 495 -16.16 -5.58 -10.86
N TRP A 496 -17.51 -5.62 -10.92
CA TRP A 496 -18.33 -5.83 -9.74
C TRP A 496 -17.95 -7.12 -8.99
N GLN A 497 -17.86 -8.24 -9.69
CA GLN A 497 -17.49 -9.53 -9.08
C GLN A 497 -16.10 -9.48 -8.44
N THR A 498 -15.15 -8.84 -9.09
CA THR A 498 -13.79 -8.68 -8.56
C THR A 498 -13.80 -7.91 -7.24
N HIS A 499 -14.51 -6.79 -7.17
CA HIS A 499 -14.51 -5.91 -6.00
C HIS A 499 -15.39 -6.42 -4.88
N MET A 500 -16.55 -6.99 -5.21
CA MET A 500 -17.60 -7.30 -4.26
C MET A 500 -17.92 -8.80 -4.18
N GLY A 501 -17.09 -9.67 -4.78
CA GLY A 501 -17.24 -11.12 -4.74
C GLY A 501 -17.23 -11.69 -3.32
N GLN A 502 -16.53 -11.01 -2.40
CA GLN A 502 -16.69 -11.20 -0.96
C GLN A 502 -17.63 -10.14 -0.40
N TRP A 503 -18.31 -10.50 0.67
CA TRP A 503 -19.18 -9.56 1.35
C TRP A 503 -18.38 -8.42 2.02
N LEU A 504 -19.05 -7.29 2.29
CA LEU A 504 -18.43 -6.11 2.91
C LEU A 504 -17.75 -6.39 4.27
N THR A 505 -18.15 -7.45 4.95
CA THR A 505 -17.57 -7.90 6.22
C THR A 505 -16.33 -8.79 6.07
N GLY A 506 -15.92 -9.11 4.84
CA GLY A 506 -14.82 -10.04 4.59
C GLY A 506 -15.18 -11.52 4.71
N GLU A 507 -16.36 -11.85 5.15
CA GLU A 507 -16.89 -13.21 5.14
C GLU A 507 -17.48 -13.51 3.76
N LEU A 508 -17.27 -14.74 3.27
CA LEU A 508 -17.93 -15.20 2.07
C LEU A 508 -19.39 -15.45 2.37
N LYS A 509 -20.30 -14.89 1.57
CA LYS A 509 -21.69 -15.27 1.63
C LYS A 509 -21.85 -16.74 1.21
N PRO A 510 -22.90 -17.43 1.68
CA PRO A 510 -23.19 -18.79 1.23
C PRO A 510 -23.27 -18.93 -0.30
N GLU A 511 -23.75 -17.91 -0.99
CA GLU A 511 -23.78 -17.87 -2.45
C GLU A 511 -22.38 -17.73 -3.07
N ASP A 512 -21.47 -17.03 -2.40
CA ASP A 512 -20.08 -16.83 -2.80
C ASP A 512 -19.23 -18.07 -2.48
N ALA A 513 -19.65 -18.91 -1.55
CA ALA A 513 -18.98 -20.18 -1.24
C ALA A 513 -19.08 -21.21 -2.40
N LYS A 514 -19.91 -20.96 -3.41
CA LYS A 514 -19.90 -21.73 -4.66
C LYS A 514 -18.63 -21.53 -5.49
N PHE A 515 -17.86 -20.51 -5.19
CA PHE A 515 -16.46 -20.41 -5.60
C PHE A 515 -15.57 -21.30 -4.72
N GLU A 516 -15.95 -22.58 -4.56
CA GLU A 516 -15.01 -23.56 -4.05
C GLU A 516 -13.80 -23.56 -5.00
N ARG A 517 -12.74 -23.03 -4.48
CA ARG A 517 -11.45 -23.01 -5.12
C ARG A 517 -11.08 -24.44 -5.41
N VAL A 518 -11.03 -24.77 -6.67
CA VAL A 518 -10.44 -26.02 -7.12
C VAL A 518 -9.00 -25.96 -6.65
N ALA A 519 -8.72 -26.63 -5.52
CA ALA A 519 -7.36 -26.79 -5.08
C ALA A 519 -6.57 -27.34 -6.27
N PRO A 520 -5.44 -26.73 -6.65
CA PRO A 520 -4.63 -27.25 -7.74
C PRO A 520 -4.42 -28.72 -7.47
N LYS A 521 -4.89 -29.57 -8.38
CA LYS A 521 -4.70 -31.03 -8.29
C LYS A 521 -3.20 -31.23 -8.20
N SER A 522 -2.70 -31.58 -7.02
CA SER A 522 -1.32 -31.99 -6.88
C SER A 522 -1.10 -33.09 -7.90
N ARG A 523 -0.28 -32.85 -8.91
CA ARG A 523 0.24 -33.87 -9.77
C ARG A 523 0.97 -34.84 -8.84
N LYS A 524 0.28 -35.89 -8.41
CA LYS A 524 0.94 -37.11 -7.90
C LYS A 524 1.79 -37.59 -9.05
N GLY A 525 3.05 -37.23 -9.02
CA GLY A 525 4.05 -37.79 -9.90
C GLY A 525 4.03 -39.31 -9.70
N SER A 526 3.54 -40.03 -10.70
CA SER A 526 3.69 -41.46 -10.81
C SER A 526 5.18 -41.75 -10.97
N ARG A 527 5.91 -41.79 -9.87
CA ARG A 527 7.17 -42.52 -9.84
C ARG A 527 6.83 -43.99 -9.74
N ALA A 528 6.66 -44.61 -10.89
CA ALA A 528 6.78 -46.06 -11.01
C ALA A 528 8.22 -46.45 -10.65
N PHE A 529 8.42 -46.87 -9.44
CA PHE A 529 9.62 -47.61 -9.06
C PHE A 529 9.57 -48.98 -9.72
N LEU A 530 10.30 -49.16 -10.82
CA LEU A 530 10.68 -50.47 -11.31
C LEU A 530 11.76 -51.03 -10.38
N SER A 531 11.33 -51.82 -9.41
CA SER A 531 12.23 -52.70 -8.66
C SER A 531 12.58 -53.90 -9.53
N SER A 532 13.73 -53.89 -10.17
CA SER A 532 14.33 -55.10 -10.72
C SER A 532 15.21 -55.75 -9.63
N SER A 533 14.63 -56.69 -8.92
CA SER A 533 15.38 -57.64 -8.10
C SER A 533 16.03 -58.70 -9.01
N ARG A 534 17.34 -58.67 -9.14
CA ARG A 534 18.10 -59.83 -9.61
C ARG A 534 18.67 -60.59 -8.41
N PRO A 535 18.52 -61.91 -8.33
CA PRO A 535 19.13 -62.73 -7.27
C PRO A 535 20.62 -62.94 -7.55
N MET A 536 21.42 -62.66 -6.52
CA MET A 536 22.83 -63.11 -6.53
C MET A 536 22.91 -64.59 -6.08
N THR A 537 23.45 -65.45 -6.94
CA THR A 537 23.92 -66.77 -6.59
C THR A 537 25.31 -66.66 -5.97
N PRO A 538 25.65 -67.54 -4.97
CA PRO A 538 26.97 -67.57 -4.39
C PRO A 538 27.82 -68.62 -5.13
N THR A 539 29.02 -68.20 -5.58
CA THR A 539 30.07 -69.21 -5.91
C THR A 539 31.26 -68.91 -5.01
N GLY A 540 31.61 -69.95 -4.27
CA GLY A 540 32.80 -70.04 -3.46
C GLY A 540 34.05 -70.28 -4.28
N LYS A 541 35.09 -69.81 -3.79
CA LYS A 541 36.42 -70.35 -3.41
C LYS A 541 37.28 -69.20 -2.93
#